data_bab52202beeac9c2ad228deb43931af4
#
_entry.id   bab52202beeac9c2ad228deb43931af4
#
_cell.length_a   1.000
_cell.length_b   1.000
_cell.length_c   1.000
_cell.angle_alpha   90.00
_cell.angle_beta   90.00
_cell.angle_gamma   90.00
#
_symmetry.space_group_name_H-M   'P 1'
#
loop_
_entity.id
_entity.type
_entity.pdbx_description
1 polymer ?
#
loop_
_entity_poly.entity_id
_entity_poly.type
_entity_poly.pdbx_seq_one_letter_code
_entity_poly.pdbx_strand_id
1 'polypeptide(L)'
;GVILQYPFYAGIFGILNYSGLGAILIHAFVSITNPRFYTVVVFIFSGLLNMIVPSGGSQFIVEAPYIMPAAADMGVSLTYVLNAFTIGDLSTNLIQPFWAIPVLAAFKIRFKNIFPYCIIAFITSFIIICLYFLLWMY
;
A
#
# COMPACT_ATOMS: atom_id res chain seq x y z
N GLY A 1 -20.88 1.19 -12.41
CA GLY A 1 -19.96 1.26 -11.26
C GLY A 1 -18.51 1.35 -11.68
N VAL A 2 -17.90 0.25 -12.09
CA VAL A 2 -16.43 0.15 -12.30
C VAL A 2 -15.92 1.15 -13.35
N ILE A 3 -16.61 1.28 -14.48
CA ILE A 3 -16.21 2.18 -15.58
C ILE A 3 -16.11 3.65 -15.12
N LEU A 4 -16.94 4.07 -14.17
CA LEU A 4 -16.90 5.42 -13.62
C LEU A 4 -15.79 5.62 -12.58
N GLN A 5 -15.35 4.55 -11.90
CA GLN A 5 -14.34 4.63 -10.85
C GLN A 5 -12.93 4.84 -11.42
N TYR A 6 -12.57 4.17 -12.54
CA TYR A 6 -11.23 4.26 -13.12
C TYR A 6 -10.77 5.69 -13.48
N PRO A 7 -11.61 6.55 -14.09
CA PRO A 7 -11.23 7.94 -14.34
C PRO A 7 -10.90 8.73 -13.08
N PHE A 8 -11.62 8.49 -11.96
CA PHE A 8 -11.30 9.14 -10.69
C PHE A 8 -9.97 8.68 -10.12
N TYR A 9 -9.65 7.37 -10.20
CA TYR A 9 -8.34 6.87 -9.77
C TYR A 9 -7.20 7.41 -10.63
N ALA A 10 -7.40 7.46 -11.93
CA ALA A 10 -6.43 8.07 -12.84
C ALA A 10 -6.22 9.55 -12.51
N GLY A 11 -7.28 10.27 -12.13
CA GLY A 11 -7.20 11.66 -11.67
C GLY A 11 -6.41 11.81 -10.38
N ILE A 12 -6.68 10.99 -9.36
CA ILE A 12 -5.94 10.98 -8.09
C ILE A 12 -4.47 10.66 -8.33
N PHE A 13 -4.17 9.63 -9.12
CA PHE A 13 -2.81 9.28 -9.51
C PHE A 13 -2.11 10.46 -10.23
N GLY A 14 -2.80 11.07 -11.19
CA GLY A 14 -2.28 12.22 -11.91
C GLY A 14 -1.94 13.39 -10.98
N ILE A 15 -2.82 13.72 -10.04
CA ILE A 15 -2.57 14.77 -9.04
C ILE A 15 -1.34 14.43 -8.21
N LEU A 16 -1.26 13.24 -7.63
CA LEU A 16 -0.11 12.82 -6.80
C LEU A 16 1.21 12.87 -7.55
N ASN A 17 1.21 12.40 -8.81
CA ASN A 17 2.42 12.32 -9.62
C ASN A 17 2.87 13.69 -10.15
N TYR A 18 1.94 14.47 -10.73
CA TYR A 18 2.29 15.74 -11.38
C TYR A 18 2.38 16.93 -10.43
N SER A 19 1.74 16.91 -9.26
CA SER A 19 1.90 17.95 -8.24
C SER A 19 3.17 17.84 -7.42
N GLY A 20 3.87 16.70 -7.49
CA GLY A 20 5.00 16.38 -6.61
C GLY A 20 4.60 15.99 -5.18
N LEU A 21 3.30 15.93 -4.87
CA LEU A 21 2.83 15.57 -3.53
C LEU A 21 3.25 14.15 -3.15
N GLY A 22 3.21 13.21 -4.10
CA GLY A 22 3.72 11.85 -3.89
C GLY A 22 5.17 11.84 -3.44
N ALA A 23 6.03 12.61 -4.11
CA ALA A 23 7.44 12.77 -3.75
C ALA A 23 7.62 13.31 -2.34
N ILE A 24 6.88 14.36 -1.97
CA ILE A 24 6.97 14.99 -0.64
C ILE A 24 6.59 13.97 0.45
N LEU A 25 5.51 13.25 0.26
CA LEU A 25 5.06 12.24 1.22
C LEU A 25 6.10 11.12 1.40
N ILE A 26 6.65 10.60 0.30
CA ILE A 26 7.62 9.50 0.34
C ILE A 26 8.93 9.98 0.99
N HIS A 27 9.42 11.17 0.62
CA HIS A 27 10.60 11.75 1.26
C HIS A 27 10.42 11.93 2.77
N ALA A 28 9.26 12.40 3.21
CA ALA A 28 8.96 12.53 4.63
C ALA A 28 9.03 11.16 5.35
N PHE A 29 8.48 10.10 4.75
CA PHE A 29 8.54 8.77 5.33
C PHE A 29 9.94 8.16 5.34
N VAL A 30 10.69 8.31 4.25
CA VAL A 30 12.06 7.77 4.15
C VAL A 30 13.00 8.47 5.13
N SER A 31 12.86 9.79 5.33
CA SER A 31 13.75 10.58 6.17
C SER A 31 13.66 10.27 7.68
N ILE A 32 12.57 9.67 8.14
CA ILE A 32 12.35 9.37 9.56
C ILE A 32 12.75 7.94 9.95
N THR A 33 13.21 7.13 8.99
CA THR A 33 13.51 5.73 9.24
C THR A 33 15.00 5.42 9.20
N ASN A 34 15.38 4.26 9.70
CA ASN A 34 16.72 3.71 9.67
C ASN A 34 16.70 2.32 9.00
N PRO A 35 17.86 1.75 8.63
CA PRO A 35 17.91 0.47 7.91
C PRO A 35 17.13 -0.65 8.59
N ARG A 36 17.11 -0.68 9.92
CA ARG A 36 16.43 -1.74 10.69
C ARG A 36 14.92 -1.78 10.52
N PHE A 37 14.30 -0.61 10.42
CA PHE A 37 12.84 -0.50 10.34
C PHE A 37 12.35 -0.18 8.93
N TYR A 38 13.29 -0.09 7.97
CA TYR A 38 12.97 0.41 6.64
C TYR A 38 11.87 -0.41 5.94
N THR A 39 11.96 -1.74 5.95
CA THR A 39 10.96 -2.63 5.34
C THR A 39 9.58 -2.50 5.99
N VAL A 40 9.53 -2.35 7.33
CA VAL A 40 8.27 -2.12 8.04
C VAL A 40 7.67 -0.77 7.67
N VAL A 41 8.50 0.26 7.57
CA VAL A 41 8.05 1.60 7.17
C VAL A 41 7.52 1.59 5.74
N VAL A 42 8.22 0.93 4.81
CA VAL A 42 7.73 0.76 3.43
C VAL A 42 6.41 0.00 3.41
N PHE A 43 6.29 -1.11 4.14
CA PHE A 43 5.06 -1.88 4.24
C PHE A 43 3.87 -1.03 4.70
N ILE A 44 4.04 -0.28 5.80
CA ILE A 44 2.99 0.59 6.35
C ILE A 44 2.64 1.71 5.38
N PHE A 45 3.67 2.35 4.83
CA PHE A 45 3.48 3.48 3.91
C PHE A 45 2.79 3.05 2.62
N SER A 46 3.22 1.94 2.00
CA SER A 46 2.58 1.40 0.79
C SER A 46 1.12 1.03 1.04
N GLY A 47 0.81 0.47 2.21
CA GLY A 47 -0.56 0.21 2.62
C GLY A 47 -1.39 1.49 2.75
N LEU A 48 -0.85 2.55 3.36
CA LEU A 48 -1.52 3.84 3.47
C LEU A 48 -1.74 4.49 2.11
N LEU A 49 -0.73 4.43 1.24
CA LEU A 49 -0.82 4.99 -0.10
C LEU A 49 -1.84 4.24 -0.97
N ASN A 50 -1.95 2.91 -0.83
CA ASN A 50 -2.97 2.11 -1.51
C ASN A 50 -4.40 2.53 -1.14
N MET A 51 -4.64 3.06 0.05
CA MET A 51 -5.97 3.59 0.41
C MET A 51 -6.37 4.79 -0.46
N ILE A 52 -5.39 5.52 -1.00
CA ILE A 52 -5.60 6.70 -1.84
C ILE A 52 -5.50 6.33 -3.32
N VAL A 53 -4.51 5.49 -3.69
CA VAL A 53 -4.24 5.03 -5.05
C VAL A 53 -4.42 3.52 -5.12
N PRO A 54 -5.66 3.02 -5.27
CA PRO A 54 -5.97 1.59 -5.23
C PRO A 54 -5.57 0.89 -6.54
N SER A 55 -4.31 0.96 -6.89
CA SER A 55 -3.74 0.39 -8.11
C SER A 55 -2.26 0.13 -7.92
N GLY A 56 -1.87 -1.11 -7.65
CA GLY A 56 -0.49 -1.48 -7.36
C GLY A 56 0.52 -1.04 -8.43
N GLY A 57 0.17 -1.15 -9.70
CA GLY A 57 1.04 -0.67 -10.79
C GLY A 57 1.23 0.84 -10.78
N SER A 58 0.15 1.62 -10.66
CA SER A 58 0.22 3.08 -10.59
C SER A 58 0.93 3.55 -9.33
N GLN A 59 0.65 2.90 -8.20
CA GLN A 59 1.32 3.17 -6.93
C GLN A 59 2.82 2.90 -7.02
N PHE A 60 3.23 1.77 -7.63
CA PHE A 60 4.62 1.42 -7.81
C PHE A 60 5.38 2.47 -8.63
N ILE A 61 4.78 3.00 -9.70
CA ILE A 61 5.39 4.07 -10.51
C ILE A 61 5.68 5.32 -9.69
N VAL A 62 4.80 5.65 -8.74
CA VAL A 62 4.99 6.81 -7.85
C VAL A 62 6.00 6.53 -6.75
N GLU A 63 5.98 5.34 -6.17
CA GLU A 63 6.70 5.02 -4.94
C GLU A 63 8.11 4.50 -5.18
N ALA A 64 8.30 3.63 -6.19
CA ALA A 64 9.56 2.97 -6.45
C ALA A 64 10.75 3.91 -6.70
N PRO A 65 10.61 5.05 -7.42
CA PRO A 65 11.71 5.99 -7.62
C PRO A 65 12.34 6.55 -6.35
N TYR A 66 11.64 6.45 -5.22
CA TYR A 66 12.11 6.95 -3.93
C TYR A 66 12.50 5.83 -2.97
N ILE A 67 11.66 4.80 -2.85
CA ILE A 67 11.93 3.73 -1.88
C ILE A 67 13.09 2.81 -2.32
N MET A 68 13.29 2.60 -3.61
CA MET A 68 14.35 1.71 -4.09
C MET A 68 15.75 2.33 -3.96
N PRO A 69 16.01 3.59 -4.39
CA PRO A 69 17.30 4.23 -4.16
C PRO A 69 17.62 4.38 -2.66
N ALA A 70 16.66 4.80 -1.85
CA ALA A 70 16.88 4.95 -0.41
C ALA A 70 17.24 3.61 0.26
N ALA A 71 16.63 2.50 -0.17
CA ALA A 71 17.00 1.17 0.28
C ALA A 71 18.45 0.82 -0.08
N ALA A 72 18.85 1.11 -1.31
CA ALA A 72 20.22 0.87 -1.77
C ALA A 72 21.23 1.68 -0.97
N ASP A 73 20.96 2.96 -0.72
CA ASP A 73 21.81 3.86 0.09
C ASP A 73 21.94 3.37 1.54
N MET A 74 20.87 2.76 2.09
CA MET A 74 20.87 2.19 3.44
C MET A 74 21.44 0.76 3.52
N GLY A 75 21.79 0.14 2.37
CA GLY A 75 22.22 -1.26 2.32
C GLY A 75 21.12 -2.28 2.58
N VAL A 76 19.85 -1.88 2.43
CA VAL A 76 18.69 -2.77 2.59
C VAL A 76 18.42 -3.52 1.28
N SER A 77 18.15 -4.82 1.38
CA SER A 77 17.86 -5.65 0.20
C SER A 77 16.63 -5.15 -0.56
N LEU A 78 16.81 -4.86 -1.85
CA LEU A 78 15.72 -4.42 -2.75
C LEU A 78 14.60 -5.46 -2.85
N THR A 79 14.93 -6.76 -2.75
CA THR A 79 13.93 -7.83 -2.73
C THR A 79 13.00 -7.70 -1.53
N TYR A 80 13.54 -7.37 -0.36
CA TYR A 80 12.74 -7.18 0.84
C TYR A 80 11.87 -5.94 0.76
N VAL A 81 12.40 -4.86 0.19
CA VAL A 81 11.64 -3.63 -0.03
C VAL A 81 10.50 -3.84 -1.02
N LEU A 82 10.74 -4.58 -2.10
CA LEU A 82 9.70 -4.92 -3.06
C LEU A 82 8.61 -5.80 -2.44
N ASN A 83 8.99 -6.77 -1.61
CA ASN A 83 8.02 -7.59 -0.86
C ASN A 83 7.22 -6.72 0.12
N ALA A 84 7.87 -5.82 0.84
CA ALA A 84 7.22 -4.92 1.78
C ALA A 84 6.20 -4.01 1.06
N PHE A 85 6.57 -3.43 -0.07
CA PHE A 85 5.68 -2.68 -0.94
C PHE A 85 4.47 -3.53 -1.35
N THR A 86 4.72 -4.70 -1.97
CA THR A 86 3.67 -5.55 -2.51
C THR A 86 2.69 -6.03 -1.44
N ILE A 87 3.21 -6.44 -0.28
CA ILE A 87 2.36 -6.91 0.82
C ILE A 87 1.61 -5.75 1.47
N GLY A 88 2.22 -4.55 1.53
CA GLY A 88 1.57 -3.33 2.01
C GLY A 88 0.37 -2.95 1.14
N ASP A 89 0.57 -2.90 -0.18
CA ASP A 89 -0.48 -2.69 -1.17
C ASP A 89 -1.61 -3.72 -1.01
N LEU A 90 -1.29 -5.01 -0.98
CA LEU A 90 -2.27 -6.08 -0.89
C LEU A 90 -3.05 -6.10 0.43
N SER A 91 -2.40 -5.80 1.55
CA SER A 91 -3.01 -5.95 2.88
C SER A 91 -4.19 -5.01 3.09
N THR A 92 -4.10 -3.78 2.62
CA THR A 92 -5.17 -2.79 2.76
C THR A 92 -6.35 -3.01 1.81
N ASN A 93 -6.20 -3.86 0.79
CA ASN A 93 -7.31 -4.29 -0.05
C ASN A 93 -8.39 -5.04 0.74
N LEU A 94 -8.06 -5.63 1.90
CA LEU A 94 -9.04 -6.26 2.79
C LEU A 94 -10.07 -5.27 3.35
N ILE A 95 -9.66 -4.04 3.60
CA ILE A 95 -10.53 -3.00 4.19
C ILE A 95 -11.00 -1.97 3.16
N GLN A 96 -10.48 -2.02 1.96
CA GLN A 96 -10.83 -1.10 0.89
C GLN A 96 -12.06 -1.61 0.13
N PRO A 97 -13.18 -0.87 0.10
CA PRO A 97 -14.44 -1.34 -0.48
C PRO A 97 -14.39 -1.49 -1.99
N PHE A 98 -13.49 -0.80 -2.68
CA PHE A 98 -13.49 -0.67 -4.14
C PHE A 98 -13.34 -2.00 -4.87
N TRP A 99 -12.50 -2.90 -4.38
CA TRP A 99 -12.31 -4.23 -4.94
C TRP A 99 -13.51 -5.13 -4.72
N ALA A 100 -14.20 -4.95 -3.59
CA ALA A 100 -15.34 -5.75 -3.22
C ALA A 100 -16.61 -5.34 -3.99
N ILE A 101 -16.76 -4.09 -4.41
CA ILE A 101 -18.01 -3.56 -5.00
C ILE A 101 -18.53 -4.41 -6.16
N PRO A 102 -17.74 -4.77 -7.20
CA PRO A 102 -18.26 -5.56 -8.32
C PRO A 102 -18.73 -6.95 -7.90
N VAL A 103 -17.97 -7.62 -7.02
CA VAL A 103 -18.28 -8.96 -6.52
C VAL A 103 -19.52 -8.93 -5.65
N LEU A 104 -19.59 -7.99 -4.70
CA LEU A 104 -20.74 -7.84 -3.81
C LEU A 104 -22.02 -7.50 -4.57
N ALA A 105 -21.92 -6.68 -5.62
CA ALA A 105 -23.04 -6.37 -6.48
C ALA A 105 -23.56 -7.60 -7.21
N ALA A 106 -22.67 -8.46 -7.73
CA ALA A 106 -23.03 -9.70 -8.39
C ALA A 106 -23.75 -10.68 -7.45
N PHE A 107 -23.31 -10.79 -6.21
CA PHE A 107 -23.91 -11.66 -5.19
C PHE A 107 -25.03 -10.99 -4.38
N LYS A 108 -25.35 -9.72 -4.66
CA LYS A 108 -26.36 -8.93 -3.92
C LYS A 108 -26.08 -8.85 -2.40
N ILE A 109 -24.82 -8.90 -2.02
CA ILE A 109 -24.37 -8.79 -0.62
C ILE A 109 -23.98 -7.35 -0.33
N ARG A 110 -24.40 -6.82 0.82
CA ARG A 110 -24.01 -5.49 1.26
C ARG A 110 -22.62 -5.53 1.91
N PHE A 111 -21.75 -4.58 1.58
CA PHE A 111 -20.41 -4.47 2.14
C PHE A 111 -20.38 -4.51 3.66
N LYS A 112 -21.32 -3.84 4.31
CA LYS A 112 -21.44 -3.84 5.79
C LYS A 112 -21.54 -5.22 6.43
N ASN A 113 -21.98 -6.23 5.69
CA ASN A 113 -22.16 -7.59 6.22
C ASN A 113 -20.82 -8.34 6.28
N ILE A 114 -19.87 -8.02 5.41
CA ILE A 114 -18.54 -8.66 5.35
C ILE A 114 -17.44 -7.84 6.01
N PHE A 115 -17.63 -6.52 6.10
CA PHE A 115 -16.61 -5.59 6.57
C PHE A 115 -16.03 -5.91 7.96
N PRO A 116 -16.80 -6.32 8.98
CA PRO A 116 -16.24 -6.70 10.28
C PRO A 116 -15.25 -7.86 10.17
N TYR A 117 -15.51 -8.84 9.32
CA TYR A 117 -14.60 -9.98 9.10
C TYR A 117 -13.34 -9.54 8.36
N CYS A 118 -13.48 -8.62 7.39
CA CYS A 118 -12.34 -8.03 6.69
C CYS A 118 -11.43 -7.24 7.64
N ILE A 119 -12.00 -6.50 8.60
CA ILE A 119 -11.23 -5.79 9.63
C ILE A 119 -10.45 -6.76 10.51
N ILE A 120 -11.07 -7.82 10.99
CA ILE A 120 -10.39 -8.83 11.81
C ILE A 120 -9.24 -9.46 11.04
N ALA A 121 -9.50 -9.87 9.79
CA ALA A 121 -8.48 -10.45 8.92
C ALA A 121 -7.33 -9.45 8.66
N PHE A 122 -7.66 -8.18 8.40
CA PHE A 122 -6.67 -7.11 8.21
C PHE A 122 -5.79 -6.92 9.44
N ILE A 123 -6.39 -6.74 10.61
CA ILE A 123 -5.63 -6.51 11.85
C ILE A 123 -4.72 -7.71 12.15
N THR A 124 -5.25 -8.92 12.04
CA THR A 124 -4.48 -10.14 12.31
C THR A 124 -3.31 -10.28 11.35
N SER A 125 -3.55 -10.16 10.03
CA SER A 125 -2.49 -10.25 9.03
C SER A 125 -1.48 -9.11 9.16
N PHE A 126 -1.93 -7.89 9.43
CA PHE A 126 -1.07 -6.72 9.60
C PHE A 126 -0.08 -6.91 10.76
N ILE A 127 -0.54 -7.40 11.92
CA ILE A 127 0.34 -7.68 13.07
C ILE A 127 1.36 -8.77 12.72
N ILE A 128 0.92 -9.88 12.10
CA ILE A 128 1.80 -10.97 11.72
C ILE A 128 2.88 -10.50 10.73
N ILE A 129 2.49 -9.71 9.74
CA ILE A 129 3.41 -9.19 8.73
C ILE A 129 4.39 -8.19 9.33
N CYS A 130 3.95 -7.29 10.21
CA CYS A 130 4.85 -6.39 10.93
C CYS A 130 5.89 -7.17 11.74
N LEU A 131 5.47 -8.21 12.46
CA LEU A 131 6.38 -9.06 13.22
C LEU A 131 7.34 -9.81 12.30
N TYR A 132 6.87 -10.31 11.16
CA TYR A 132 7.72 -10.95 10.17
C TYR A 132 8.82 -10.00 9.67
N PHE A 133 8.47 -8.79 9.25
CA PHE A 133 9.46 -7.81 8.80
C PHE A 133 10.43 -7.37 9.90
N LEU A 134 9.99 -7.32 11.15
CA LEU A 134 10.85 -6.96 12.28
C LEU A 134 11.83 -8.06 12.69
N LEU A 135 11.43 -9.32 12.55
CA LEU A 135 12.19 -10.46 13.10
C LEU A 135 13.04 -11.18 12.05
N TRP A 136 12.63 -11.20 10.78
CA TRP A 136 13.24 -12.05 9.75
C TRP A 136 13.95 -11.31 8.62
N MET A 137 13.76 -10.02 8.49
CA MET A 137 14.35 -9.24 7.39
C MET A 137 15.54 -8.39 7.88
N TYR A 138 16.34 -9.00 8.71
CA TYR A 138 17.55 -8.42 9.27
C TYR A 138 18.78 -9.08 8.67
#